data_499cad795edc597c00a3602c2f29b917
#
_entry.id   499cad795edc597c00a3602c2f29b917
#
_cell.length_a   1.000
_cell.length_b   1.000
_cell.length_c   1.000
_cell.angle_alpha   90.00
_cell.angle_beta   90.00
_cell.angle_gamma   90.00
#
_symmetry.space_group_name_H-M   'P 1'
#
loop_
_entity.id
_entity.type
_entity.pdbx_description
1 polymer ?
#
loop_
_entity_poly.entity_id
_entity_poly.type
_entity_poly.pdbx_seq_one_letter_code
_entity_poly.pdbx_strand_id
1 'polypeptide(L)'
;MLSTGHGGEDPGSIGPSRRKYEKDAVLSISRKIAAQLDATPGIKTRMTRTGDYFVNLNRRVAIARENDAHLLISIHADAFTSPKPRGGSVFVLNTRRANTEIARWVENHEKQSELLGGSGNAFFTKTKDRNVNQTLLDLQFSHSQKEGYKLATEILGEMGRVAHLHNTKPINTSLAVLRSPQIPSVLVETGFISNPTEERLLFQRAHQDKLAQAITKAVVKYLKDNPPEGTVFSPSAKPMVHIVKRGESLSVIANKYGLSSKALMSANNLKSTGLAIGQKLNIPSAGTIKVPSKPITVETETITHKVKSGEFLGKIANHYKVKVSDIRRENNLKSDTLWVGQKLKITVAVKDKPIRKHKVSRGEFLGKIASKYGVSVSSIRKANNLRSDQLAVGQVLIIPNK
;
A
#
# COMPACT_ATOMS: atom_id res chain seq x y z
N MET A 1 4.09 3.60 -4.56
CA MET A 1 3.51 2.38 -5.18
C MET A 1 4.35 1.16 -4.84
N LEU A 2 3.74 0.09 -4.38
CA LEU A 2 4.38 -1.22 -4.22
C LEU A 2 3.91 -2.17 -5.31
N SER A 3 4.83 -2.68 -6.12
CA SER A 3 4.58 -3.74 -7.07
C SER A 3 4.92 -5.07 -6.41
N THR A 4 3.89 -5.88 -6.15
CA THR A 4 4.07 -7.22 -5.57
C THR A 4 4.29 -8.21 -6.70
N GLY A 5 5.46 -8.87 -6.73
CA GLY A 5 5.83 -9.86 -7.76
C GLY A 5 4.81 -10.98 -7.91
N HIS A 6 4.68 -11.53 -9.11
CA HIS A 6 3.88 -12.72 -9.42
C HIS A 6 2.40 -12.63 -8.98
N GLY A 7 1.71 -13.77 -8.81
CA GLY A 7 0.33 -13.86 -8.32
C GLY A 7 -0.58 -14.70 -9.20
N GLY A 8 -1.64 -15.27 -8.62
CA GLY A 8 -2.58 -16.14 -9.34
C GLY A 8 -1.91 -17.37 -9.95
N GLU A 9 -2.01 -17.50 -11.26
CA GLU A 9 -1.41 -18.57 -12.07
C GLU A 9 0.12 -18.51 -12.17
N ASP A 10 0.71 -17.33 -11.90
CA ASP A 10 2.17 -17.17 -11.83
C ASP A 10 2.65 -17.35 -10.38
N PRO A 11 3.19 -18.52 -10.01
CA PRO A 11 3.68 -18.79 -8.67
C PRO A 11 4.96 -18.01 -8.35
N GLY A 12 5.66 -17.50 -9.36
CA GLY A 12 7.06 -17.07 -9.25
C GLY A 12 7.97 -18.26 -8.99
N SER A 13 9.09 -17.99 -8.37
CA SER A 13 10.06 -19.00 -7.99
C SER A 13 9.48 -19.95 -6.92
N ILE A 14 9.86 -21.23 -7.03
CA ILE A 14 9.39 -22.29 -6.13
C ILE A 14 10.52 -22.72 -5.22
N GLY A 15 10.27 -22.70 -3.92
CA GLY A 15 11.25 -23.12 -2.93
C GLY A 15 11.53 -24.63 -2.96
N PRO A 16 12.68 -25.07 -2.41
CA PRO A 16 13.11 -26.48 -2.41
C PRO A 16 12.10 -27.44 -1.79
N SER A 17 11.32 -26.96 -0.83
CA SER A 17 10.23 -27.75 -0.22
C SER A 17 9.07 -28.05 -1.18
N ARG A 18 9.05 -27.43 -2.38
CA ARG A 18 7.96 -27.48 -3.38
C ARG A 18 6.56 -27.13 -2.85
N ARG A 19 6.48 -26.49 -1.69
CA ARG A 19 5.24 -26.08 -1.00
C ARG A 19 5.17 -24.58 -0.73
N LYS A 20 6.23 -23.86 -1.09
CA LYS A 20 6.36 -22.43 -0.85
C LYS A 20 6.65 -21.73 -2.16
N TYR A 21 5.86 -20.72 -2.44
CA TYR A 21 5.89 -19.95 -3.68
C TYR A 21 6.31 -18.53 -3.40
N GLU A 22 7.09 -17.96 -4.28
CA GLU A 22 7.51 -16.56 -4.20
C GLU A 22 6.33 -15.63 -4.04
N LYS A 23 5.26 -15.81 -4.84
CA LYS A 23 4.06 -14.99 -4.81
C LYS A 23 3.46 -14.79 -3.40
N ASP A 24 3.57 -15.80 -2.52
CA ASP A 24 3.01 -15.75 -1.17
C ASP A 24 3.93 -14.98 -0.21
N ALA A 25 5.25 -15.21 -0.30
CA ALA A 25 6.23 -14.52 0.51
C ALA A 25 6.21 -13.01 0.21
N VAL A 26 6.27 -12.65 -1.07
CA VAL A 26 6.32 -11.24 -1.51
C VAL A 26 5.01 -10.51 -1.24
N LEU A 27 3.85 -11.18 -1.32
CA LEU A 27 2.57 -10.57 -0.93
C LEU A 27 2.53 -10.28 0.57
N SER A 28 3.01 -11.21 1.40
CA SER A 28 3.07 -11.01 2.85
C SER A 28 3.99 -9.85 3.23
N ILE A 29 5.19 -9.79 2.64
CA ILE A 29 6.16 -8.71 2.87
C ILE A 29 5.62 -7.37 2.38
N SER A 30 5.08 -7.30 1.16
CA SER A 30 4.50 -6.08 0.58
C SER A 30 3.37 -5.51 1.43
N ARG A 31 2.48 -6.35 1.96
CA ARG A 31 1.39 -5.91 2.86
C ARG A 31 1.93 -5.29 4.15
N LYS A 32 3.03 -5.83 4.69
CA LYS A 32 3.67 -5.30 5.90
C LYS A 32 4.33 -3.95 5.62
N ILE A 33 5.02 -3.81 4.48
CA ILE A 33 5.60 -2.54 4.03
C ILE A 33 4.49 -1.50 3.83
N ALA A 34 3.41 -1.87 3.13
CA ALA A 34 2.29 -0.98 2.88
C ALA A 34 1.68 -0.45 4.19
N ALA A 35 1.42 -1.35 5.14
CA ALA A 35 0.84 -0.98 6.44
C ALA A 35 1.75 -0.02 7.23
N GLN A 36 3.07 -0.22 7.19
CA GLN A 36 4.03 0.64 7.89
C GLN A 36 4.19 2.00 7.19
N LEU A 37 4.22 2.03 5.86
CA LEU A 37 4.26 3.27 5.09
C LEU A 37 2.98 4.09 5.26
N ASP A 38 1.80 3.45 5.21
CA ASP A 38 0.51 4.13 5.43
C ASP A 38 0.35 4.66 6.87
N ALA A 39 1.05 4.06 7.83
CA ALA A 39 1.13 4.57 9.20
C ALA A 39 2.08 5.78 9.32
N THR A 40 2.90 6.05 8.30
CA THR A 40 3.84 7.18 8.29
C THR A 40 3.14 8.42 7.74
N PRO A 41 3.05 9.52 8.52
CA PRO A 41 2.40 10.75 8.06
C PRO A 41 3.01 11.27 6.75
N GLY A 42 2.13 11.63 5.81
CA GLY A 42 2.53 12.16 4.50
C GLY A 42 2.83 11.10 3.44
N ILE A 43 2.75 9.82 3.77
CA ILE A 43 2.92 8.73 2.81
C ILE A 43 1.58 8.02 2.61
N LYS A 44 1.25 7.75 1.35
CA LYS A 44 0.12 6.92 0.95
C LYS A 44 0.59 5.82 0.03
N THR A 45 0.30 4.58 0.41
CA THR A 45 0.73 3.43 -0.36
C THR A 45 -0.41 2.87 -1.22
N ARG A 46 -0.06 2.47 -2.43
CA ARG A 46 -0.89 1.67 -3.32
C ARG A 46 -0.13 0.41 -3.70
N MET A 47 -0.83 -0.71 -3.75
CA MET A 47 -0.25 -1.99 -4.18
C MET A 47 -0.81 -2.37 -5.55
N THR A 48 0.02 -2.96 -6.42
CA THR A 48 -0.45 -3.46 -7.73
C THR A 48 -1.39 -4.65 -7.58
N ARG A 49 -1.20 -5.47 -6.54
CA ARG A 49 -2.15 -6.51 -6.14
C ARG A 49 -2.24 -6.60 -4.61
N THR A 50 -3.43 -6.84 -4.11
CA THR A 50 -3.69 -7.00 -2.68
C THR A 50 -4.13 -8.42 -2.31
N GLY A 51 -4.28 -9.30 -3.31
CA GLY A 51 -4.66 -10.70 -3.20
C GLY A 51 -3.78 -11.60 -4.06
N ASP A 52 -4.16 -12.88 -4.15
CA ASP A 52 -3.52 -13.85 -5.03
C ASP A 52 -4.19 -13.82 -6.41
N TYR A 53 -3.78 -12.89 -7.25
CA TYR A 53 -4.16 -12.76 -8.65
C TYR A 53 -3.01 -12.19 -9.46
N PHE A 54 -2.94 -12.56 -10.74
CA PHE A 54 -1.89 -12.12 -11.65
C PHE A 54 -2.13 -10.68 -12.14
N VAL A 55 -1.06 -9.90 -12.20
CA VAL A 55 -1.02 -8.58 -12.84
C VAL A 55 0.17 -8.53 -13.77
N ASN A 56 -0.06 -8.37 -15.06
CA ASN A 56 1.02 -8.35 -16.04
C ASN A 56 1.95 -7.13 -15.86
N LEU A 57 3.18 -7.23 -16.34
CA LEU A 57 4.24 -6.25 -16.10
C LEU A 57 3.88 -4.84 -16.58
N ASN A 58 3.26 -4.72 -17.78
CA ASN A 58 2.84 -3.43 -18.32
C ASN A 58 1.75 -2.80 -17.45
N ARG A 59 0.80 -3.61 -16.96
CA ARG A 59 -0.28 -3.12 -16.09
C ARG A 59 0.26 -2.64 -14.74
N ARG A 60 1.32 -3.24 -14.20
CA ARG A 60 1.96 -2.78 -12.95
C ARG A 60 2.48 -1.35 -13.10
N VAL A 61 3.17 -1.06 -14.21
CA VAL A 61 3.67 0.28 -14.52
C VAL A 61 2.52 1.26 -14.80
N ALA A 62 1.49 0.82 -15.53
CA ALA A 62 0.30 1.63 -15.78
C ALA A 62 -0.41 2.03 -14.49
N ILE A 63 -0.62 1.09 -13.55
CA ILE A 63 -1.20 1.38 -12.23
C ILE A 63 -0.37 2.44 -11.48
N ALA A 64 0.96 2.37 -11.56
CA ALA A 64 1.81 3.37 -10.92
C ALA A 64 1.61 4.76 -11.50
N ARG A 65 1.49 4.87 -12.83
CA ARG A 65 1.22 6.14 -13.53
C ARG A 65 -0.18 6.69 -13.24
N GLU A 66 -1.20 5.84 -13.32
CA GLU A 66 -2.61 6.20 -13.04
C GLU A 66 -2.84 6.71 -11.60
N ASN A 67 -1.92 6.41 -10.69
CA ASN A 67 -1.98 6.85 -9.30
C ASN A 67 -0.93 7.91 -8.96
N ASP A 68 -0.31 8.55 -9.95
CA ASP A 68 0.71 9.59 -9.78
C ASP A 68 1.80 9.19 -8.76
N ALA A 69 2.32 7.98 -8.90
CA ALA A 69 3.25 7.42 -7.93
C ALA A 69 4.61 8.14 -7.99
N HIS A 70 5.07 8.66 -6.85
CA HIS A 70 6.40 9.26 -6.75
C HIS A 70 7.53 8.22 -6.75
N LEU A 71 7.25 6.99 -6.34
CA LEU A 71 8.18 5.86 -6.31
C LEU A 71 7.47 4.56 -6.68
N LEU A 72 8.17 3.67 -7.39
CA LEU A 72 7.73 2.32 -7.65
C LEU A 72 8.74 1.33 -7.08
N ILE A 73 8.33 0.51 -6.12
CA ILE A 73 9.16 -0.48 -5.47
C ILE A 73 8.56 -1.86 -5.75
N SER A 74 9.27 -2.69 -6.50
CA SER A 74 8.87 -4.06 -6.79
C SER A 74 9.49 -5.00 -5.76
N ILE A 75 8.70 -5.87 -5.16
CA ILE A 75 9.14 -6.81 -4.12
C ILE A 75 9.14 -8.22 -4.70
N HIS A 76 10.29 -8.87 -4.63
CA HIS A 76 10.58 -10.19 -5.17
C HIS A 76 11.37 -11.05 -4.18
N ALA A 77 11.49 -12.34 -4.47
CA ALA A 77 12.29 -13.31 -3.73
C ALA A 77 12.74 -14.43 -4.69
N ASP A 78 13.66 -14.10 -5.56
CA ASP A 78 14.07 -14.85 -6.74
C ASP A 78 14.66 -16.24 -6.42
N ALA A 79 14.85 -17.05 -7.45
CA ALA A 79 15.54 -18.32 -7.39
C ALA A 79 16.78 -18.31 -8.30
N PHE A 80 17.72 -19.12 -7.95
CA PHE A 80 18.86 -19.42 -8.79
C PHE A 80 18.94 -20.93 -9.07
N THR A 81 19.63 -21.32 -10.12
CA THR A 81 19.82 -22.73 -10.50
C THR A 81 20.53 -23.55 -9.43
N SER A 82 21.34 -22.89 -8.59
CA SER A 82 22.02 -23.47 -7.43
C SER A 82 21.37 -22.97 -6.13
N PRO A 83 21.29 -23.82 -5.09
CA PRO A 83 20.78 -23.41 -3.77
C PRO A 83 21.79 -22.60 -2.93
N LYS A 84 23.00 -22.33 -3.46
CA LYS A 84 24.07 -21.62 -2.74
C LYS A 84 23.83 -20.11 -2.58
N PRO A 85 23.33 -19.36 -3.60
CA PRO A 85 23.09 -17.95 -3.46
C PRO A 85 22.11 -17.66 -2.30
N ARG A 86 22.40 -16.60 -1.56
CA ARG A 86 21.58 -16.14 -0.44
C ARG A 86 21.69 -14.62 -0.28
N GLY A 87 20.71 -14.03 0.38
CA GLY A 87 20.71 -12.63 0.74
C GLY A 87 19.98 -11.73 -0.25
N GLY A 88 19.66 -10.53 0.22
CA GLY A 88 18.92 -9.56 -0.57
C GLY A 88 19.79 -8.83 -1.61
N SER A 89 19.14 -8.33 -2.63
CA SER A 89 19.72 -7.47 -3.67
C SER A 89 18.75 -6.38 -4.06
N VAL A 90 19.23 -5.27 -4.62
CA VAL A 90 18.35 -4.25 -5.19
C VAL A 90 18.80 -3.91 -6.61
N PHE A 91 17.84 -3.96 -7.52
CA PHE A 91 18.04 -3.69 -8.93
C PHE A 91 17.48 -2.32 -9.32
N VAL A 92 18.19 -1.63 -10.20
CA VAL A 92 17.82 -0.32 -10.76
C VAL A 92 17.88 -0.36 -12.29
N LEU A 93 17.19 0.57 -12.94
CA LEU A 93 17.13 0.63 -14.39
C LEU A 93 18.52 0.84 -15.03
N ASN A 94 18.80 0.12 -16.11
CA ASN A 94 20.02 0.29 -16.92
C ASN A 94 19.77 1.28 -18.07
N THR A 95 20.67 2.26 -18.20
CA THR A 95 20.60 3.29 -19.25
C THR A 95 20.82 2.78 -20.67
N ARG A 96 21.55 1.68 -20.88
CA ARG A 96 21.87 1.16 -22.21
C ARG A 96 20.67 0.71 -23.05
N ARG A 97 19.55 0.38 -22.40
CA ARG A 97 18.27 0.05 -23.08
C ARG A 97 17.22 1.16 -22.97
N ALA A 98 17.52 2.24 -22.26
CA ALA A 98 16.60 3.36 -22.12
C ALA A 98 16.18 3.91 -23.50
N ASN A 99 17.12 4.06 -24.42
CA ASN A 99 16.86 4.63 -25.75
C ASN A 99 15.80 3.85 -26.54
N THR A 100 15.82 2.51 -26.48
CA THR A 100 14.80 1.68 -27.15
C THR A 100 13.44 1.77 -26.47
N GLU A 101 13.40 1.86 -25.17
CA GLU A 101 12.15 2.00 -24.40
C GLU A 101 11.54 3.40 -24.52
N ILE A 102 12.39 4.43 -24.56
CA ILE A 102 11.98 5.81 -24.87
C ILE A 102 11.28 5.87 -26.23
N ALA A 103 11.88 5.28 -27.27
CA ALA A 103 11.29 5.26 -28.61
C ALA A 103 9.92 4.59 -28.64
N ARG A 104 9.76 3.42 -27.99
CA ARG A 104 8.46 2.73 -27.87
C ARG A 104 7.44 3.53 -27.07
N TRP A 105 7.88 4.20 -26.01
CA TRP A 105 6.99 5.00 -25.18
C TRP A 105 6.47 6.23 -25.95
N VAL A 106 7.35 6.94 -26.69
CA VAL A 106 6.96 8.07 -27.57
C VAL A 106 5.93 7.60 -28.60
N GLU A 107 6.21 6.48 -29.29
CA GLU A 107 5.30 5.92 -30.28
C GLU A 107 3.92 5.58 -29.72
N ASN A 108 3.86 4.95 -28.54
CA ASN A 108 2.61 4.62 -27.89
C ASN A 108 1.85 5.86 -27.36
N HIS A 109 2.59 6.88 -26.94
CA HIS A 109 2.00 8.11 -26.45
C HIS A 109 1.41 8.95 -27.57
N GLU A 110 2.10 9.04 -28.71
CA GLU A 110 1.58 9.68 -29.92
C GLU A 110 0.30 8.98 -30.40
N LYS A 111 0.26 7.62 -30.42
CA LYS A 111 -0.93 6.84 -30.77
C LYS A 111 -2.09 7.06 -29.78
N GLN A 112 -1.82 7.19 -28.48
CA GLN A 112 -2.87 7.49 -27.50
C GLN A 112 -3.38 8.93 -27.60
N SER A 113 -2.52 9.89 -27.94
CA SER A 113 -2.88 11.28 -28.15
C SER A 113 -3.79 11.44 -29.37
N GLU A 114 -3.53 10.69 -30.45
CA GLU A 114 -4.39 10.66 -31.65
C GLU A 114 -5.77 10.03 -31.34
N LEU A 115 -5.82 8.94 -30.54
CA LEU A 115 -7.06 8.25 -30.16
C LEU A 115 -7.93 9.03 -29.17
N LEU A 116 -7.35 9.89 -28.34
CA LEU A 116 -8.03 10.63 -27.27
C LEU A 116 -8.32 12.09 -27.61
N GLY A 117 -8.12 12.52 -28.87
CA GLY A 117 -8.45 13.88 -29.29
C GLY A 117 -7.67 14.98 -28.58
N GLY A 118 -6.44 14.73 -28.15
CA GLY A 118 -5.49 15.78 -27.73
C GLY A 118 -5.63 16.34 -26.33
N SER A 119 -6.30 15.71 -25.40
CA SER A 119 -6.32 16.10 -23.99
C SER A 119 -5.31 15.30 -23.13
N GLY A 120 -4.15 15.02 -23.68
CA GLY A 120 -3.03 14.41 -22.97
C GLY A 120 -2.34 15.42 -22.06
N ASN A 121 -2.03 14.98 -20.85
CA ASN A 121 -1.46 15.73 -19.73
C ASN A 121 -0.39 16.78 -20.09
N ALA A 122 -0.50 17.94 -19.45
CA ALA A 122 0.23 19.19 -19.64
C ALA A 122 1.75 19.18 -19.33
N PHE A 123 2.42 18.04 -19.42
CA PHE A 123 3.88 17.96 -19.24
C PHE A 123 4.69 17.98 -20.54
N PHE A 124 4.04 17.84 -21.68
CA PHE A 124 4.68 18.11 -22.95
C PHE A 124 4.40 19.56 -23.30
N THR A 125 5.42 20.39 -23.26
CA THR A 125 5.38 21.68 -23.96
C THR A 125 4.90 21.41 -25.38
N LYS A 126 3.95 22.20 -25.88
CA LYS A 126 3.39 22.13 -27.23
C LYS A 126 4.42 22.36 -28.36
N THR A 127 5.66 21.98 -28.15
CA THR A 127 6.70 22.01 -29.13
C THR A 127 6.54 20.81 -30.06
N LYS A 128 6.23 21.08 -31.31
CA LYS A 128 6.20 20.09 -32.40
C LYS A 128 7.60 19.53 -32.72
N ASP A 129 8.63 19.91 -31.95
CA ASP A 129 10.00 19.50 -32.18
C ASP A 129 10.28 18.15 -31.54
N ARG A 130 10.48 17.14 -32.38
CA ARG A 130 10.75 15.75 -32.01
C ARG A 130 12.04 15.61 -31.18
N ASN A 131 13.04 16.43 -31.47
CA ASN A 131 14.33 16.38 -30.77
C ASN A 131 14.22 16.91 -29.34
N VAL A 132 13.41 17.96 -29.12
CA VAL A 132 13.18 18.53 -27.80
C VAL A 132 12.43 17.50 -26.91
N ASN A 133 11.43 16.82 -27.47
CA ASN A 133 10.68 15.78 -26.72
C ASN A 133 11.60 14.60 -26.38
N GLN A 134 12.47 14.18 -27.30
CA GLN A 134 13.43 13.10 -27.03
C GLN A 134 14.42 13.49 -25.92
N THR A 135 14.99 14.70 -25.99
CA THR A 135 15.93 15.21 -24.98
C THR A 135 15.28 15.29 -23.60
N LEU A 136 14.00 15.73 -23.53
CA LEU A 136 13.27 15.80 -22.28
C LEU A 136 13.03 14.41 -21.67
N LEU A 137 12.68 13.42 -22.49
CA LEU A 137 12.53 12.03 -22.05
C LEU A 137 13.84 11.42 -21.57
N ASP A 138 14.94 11.66 -22.26
CA ASP A 138 16.28 11.22 -21.84
C ASP A 138 16.67 11.82 -20.48
N LEU A 139 16.35 13.09 -20.27
CA LEU A 139 16.56 13.75 -18.98
C LEU A 139 15.72 13.15 -17.87
N GLN A 140 14.44 12.86 -18.13
CA GLN A 140 13.55 12.22 -17.19
C GLN A 140 14.04 10.80 -16.81
N PHE A 141 14.49 10.01 -17.78
CA PHE A 141 15.06 8.69 -17.53
C PHE A 141 16.34 8.78 -16.68
N SER A 142 17.23 9.72 -17.03
CA SER A 142 18.47 9.93 -16.29
C SER A 142 18.19 10.33 -14.84
N HIS A 143 17.21 11.21 -14.63
CA HIS A 143 16.76 11.63 -13.30
C HIS A 143 16.16 10.44 -12.52
N SER A 144 15.21 9.73 -13.12
CA SER A 144 14.55 8.56 -12.51
C SER A 144 15.56 7.46 -12.14
N GLN A 145 16.56 7.22 -12.98
CA GLN A 145 17.63 6.28 -12.71
C GLN A 145 18.50 6.72 -11.51
N LYS A 146 18.90 7.98 -11.48
CA LYS A 146 19.72 8.56 -10.40
C LYS A 146 18.97 8.46 -9.07
N GLU A 147 17.69 8.81 -9.05
CA GLU A 147 16.86 8.74 -7.85
C GLU A 147 16.59 7.28 -7.44
N GLY A 148 16.35 6.38 -8.40
CA GLY A 148 16.26 4.94 -8.15
C GLY A 148 17.54 4.38 -7.52
N TYR A 149 18.72 4.81 -7.99
CA TYR A 149 20.00 4.38 -7.42
C TYR A 149 20.19 4.84 -5.96
N LYS A 150 19.81 6.08 -5.64
CA LYS A 150 19.83 6.59 -4.27
C LYS A 150 18.91 5.77 -3.36
N LEU A 151 17.65 5.56 -3.79
CA LEU A 151 16.69 4.76 -3.05
C LEU A 151 17.19 3.33 -2.82
N ALA A 152 17.75 2.70 -3.86
CA ALA A 152 18.32 1.35 -3.78
C ALA A 152 19.48 1.28 -2.77
N THR A 153 20.33 2.30 -2.72
CA THR A 153 21.43 2.39 -1.76
C THR A 153 20.92 2.47 -0.32
N GLU A 154 19.88 3.27 -0.07
CA GLU A 154 19.26 3.34 1.25
C GLU A 154 18.60 2.01 1.66
N ILE A 155 17.90 1.34 0.73
CA ILE A 155 17.27 0.04 0.97
C ILE A 155 18.33 -1.01 1.33
N LEU A 156 19.43 -1.10 0.57
CA LEU A 156 20.53 -2.03 0.86
C LEU A 156 21.16 -1.73 2.22
N GLY A 157 21.38 -0.45 2.55
CA GLY A 157 21.93 -0.04 3.83
C GLY A 157 21.09 -0.50 5.03
N GLU A 158 19.76 -0.36 4.97
CA GLU A 158 18.88 -0.80 6.03
C GLU A 158 18.64 -2.31 6.02
N MET A 159 18.51 -2.94 4.85
CA MET A 159 18.39 -4.40 4.74
C MET A 159 19.61 -5.12 5.27
N GLY A 160 20.83 -4.61 5.00
CA GLY A 160 22.09 -5.21 5.47
C GLY A 160 22.23 -5.25 7.00
N ARG A 161 21.45 -4.47 7.74
CA ARG A 161 21.40 -4.50 9.20
C ARG A 161 20.56 -5.63 9.77
N VAL A 162 19.67 -6.20 8.98
CA VAL A 162 18.66 -7.18 9.44
C VAL A 162 18.71 -8.52 8.70
N ALA A 163 19.36 -8.56 7.54
CA ALA A 163 19.48 -9.73 6.69
C ALA A 163 20.83 -9.74 5.97
N HIS A 164 21.24 -10.92 5.49
CA HIS A 164 22.40 -11.03 4.61
C HIS A 164 22.11 -10.34 3.27
N LEU A 165 23.10 -9.68 2.70
CA LEU A 165 23.01 -9.12 1.35
C LEU A 165 23.81 -9.99 0.39
N HIS A 166 23.22 -10.30 -0.76
CA HIS A 166 23.91 -10.92 -1.88
C HIS A 166 24.82 -9.91 -2.58
N ASN A 167 24.32 -8.68 -2.74
CA ASN A 167 25.08 -7.56 -3.26
C ASN A 167 24.91 -6.35 -2.35
N THR A 168 26.04 -5.71 -2.03
CA THR A 168 26.08 -4.51 -1.17
C THR A 168 25.89 -3.21 -1.93
N LYS A 169 25.88 -3.26 -3.26
CA LYS A 169 25.64 -2.13 -4.17
C LYS A 169 24.45 -2.41 -5.09
N PRO A 170 23.71 -1.37 -5.51
CA PRO A 170 22.64 -1.52 -6.48
C PRO A 170 23.13 -2.13 -7.80
N ILE A 171 22.35 -3.06 -8.34
CA ILE A 171 22.66 -3.76 -9.59
C ILE A 171 21.88 -3.10 -10.74
N ASN A 172 22.59 -2.69 -11.77
CA ASN A 172 21.97 -2.14 -12.97
C ASN A 172 21.37 -3.28 -13.84
N THR A 173 20.11 -3.13 -14.21
CA THR A 173 19.39 -4.12 -15.03
C THR A 173 18.33 -3.47 -15.92
N SER A 174 17.84 -4.23 -16.91
CA SER A 174 16.82 -3.77 -17.85
C SER A 174 15.45 -4.42 -17.63
N LEU A 175 15.09 -4.69 -16.38
CA LEU A 175 13.83 -5.33 -16.04
C LEU A 175 12.62 -4.48 -16.44
N ALA A 176 11.59 -5.14 -16.98
CA ALA A 176 10.41 -4.47 -17.54
C ALA A 176 9.68 -3.60 -16.54
N VAL A 177 9.56 -4.04 -15.27
CA VAL A 177 8.87 -3.31 -14.20
C VAL A 177 9.57 -1.99 -13.83
N LEU A 178 10.86 -1.81 -14.18
CA LEU A 178 11.63 -0.59 -13.90
C LEU A 178 11.54 0.48 -15.01
N ARG A 179 10.86 0.17 -16.10
CA ARG A 179 10.87 0.98 -17.33
C ARG A 179 9.89 2.14 -17.32
N SER A 180 9.83 2.90 -16.23
CA SER A 180 9.07 4.16 -16.19
C SER A 180 10.01 5.35 -16.25
N PRO A 181 9.94 6.22 -17.29
CA PRO A 181 10.83 7.37 -17.38
C PRO A 181 10.59 8.41 -16.28
N GLN A 182 9.37 8.48 -15.76
CA GLN A 182 8.95 9.54 -14.83
C GLN A 182 8.96 9.10 -13.36
N ILE A 183 9.01 7.79 -13.08
CA ILE A 183 8.86 7.26 -11.73
C ILE A 183 10.16 6.55 -11.34
N PRO A 184 10.92 7.06 -10.35
CA PRO A 184 12.04 6.33 -9.77
C PRO A 184 11.60 4.95 -9.32
N SER A 185 12.24 3.91 -9.89
CA SER A 185 11.80 2.54 -9.74
C SER A 185 12.95 1.64 -9.31
N VAL A 186 12.68 0.77 -8.34
CA VAL A 186 13.61 -0.25 -7.85
C VAL A 186 12.92 -1.60 -7.74
N LEU A 187 13.68 -2.69 -7.95
CA LEU A 187 13.24 -4.03 -7.63
C LEU A 187 14.10 -4.56 -6.48
N VAL A 188 13.44 -4.99 -5.43
CA VAL A 188 14.05 -5.50 -4.20
C VAL A 188 13.87 -7.01 -4.14
N GLU A 189 14.96 -7.73 -4.28
CA GLU A 189 15.05 -9.15 -3.95
C GLU A 189 15.24 -9.29 -2.45
N THR A 190 14.27 -9.85 -1.78
CA THR A 190 14.28 -9.98 -0.31
C THR A 190 15.07 -11.19 0.17
N GLY A 191 15.52 -12.03 -0.74
CA GLY A 191 16.33 -13.22 -0.54
C GLY A 191 16.14 -14.22 -1.69
N PHE A 192 16.89 -15.31 -1.69
CA PHE A 192 16.77 -16.37 -2.69
C PHE A 192 15.89 -17.50 -2.16
N ILE A 193 14.66 -17.64 -2.67
CA ILE A 193 13.76 -18.72 -2.24
C ILE A 193 14.31 -20.13 -2.57
N SER A 194 15.21 -20.24 -3.56
CA SER A 194 15.91 -21.48 -3.90
C SER A 194 16.87 -21.97 -2.81
N ASN A 195 17.28 -21.10 -1.90
CA ASN A 195 18.12 -21.45 -0.75
C ASN A 195 17.24 -21.97 0.40
N PRO A 196 17.46 -23.21 0.91
CA PRO A 196 16.58 -23.80 1.95
C PRO A 196 16.51 -22.99 3.25
N THR A 197 17.60 -22.31 3.60
CA THR A 197 17.63 -21.44 4.80
C THR A 197 16.79 -20.19 4.57
N GLU A 198 16.92 -19.55 3.42
CA GLU A 198 16.16 -18.35 3.08
C GLU A 198 14.69 -18.66 2.79
N GLU A 199 14.39 -19.78 2.13
CA GLU A 199 13.01 -20.26 2.01
C GLU A 199 12.32 -20.29 3.38
N ARG A 200 12.99 -20.83 4.40
CA ARG A 200 12.47 -20.87 5.76
C ARG A 200 12.28 -19.46 6.33
N LEU A 201 13.29 -18.57 6.19
CA LEU A 201 13.28 -17.20 6.69
C LEU A 201 12.20 -16.36 6.02
N LEU A 202 12.07 -16.42 4.69
CA LEU A 202 11.07 -15.67 3.91
C LEU A 202 9.62 -15.97 4.33
N PHE A 203 9.37 -17.13 4.95
CA PHE A 203 8.06 -17.49 5.47
C PHE A 203 7.94 -17.34 6.99
N GLN A 204 8.99 -16.88 7.68
CA GLN A 204 8.92 -16.53 9.10
C GLN A 204 8.41 -15.09 9.28
N ARG A 205 7.34 -14.95 10.08
CA ARG A 205 6.72 -13.65 10.33
C ARG A 205 7.73 -12.63 10.87
N ALA A 206 8.54 -13.02 11.85
CA ALA A 206 9.52 -12.12 12.46
C ALA A 206 10.59 -11.63 11.45
N HIS A 207 11.02 -12.48 10.52
CA HIS A 207 11.96 -12.08 9.47
C HIS A 207 11.31 -11.12 8.46
N GLN A 208 10.08 -11.43 8.02
CA GLN A 208 9.30 -10.55 7.16
C GLN A 208 9.05 -9.18 7.80
N ASP A 209 8.80 -9.14 9.13
CA ASP A 209 8.59 -7.89 9.87
C ASP A 209 9.88 -7.05 9.88
N LYS A 210 11.05 -7.66 10.09
CA LYS A 210 12.35 -7.00 10.03
C LYS A 210 12.65 -6.44 8.64
N LEU A 211 12.44 -7.23 7.58
CA LEU A 211 12.63 -6.78 6.20
C LEU A 211 11.69 -5.62 5.86
N ALA A 212 10.42 -5.74 6.21
CA ALA A 212 9.45 -4.68 5.98
C ALA A 212 9.82 -3.38 6.71
N GLN A 213 10.29 -3.48 7.96
CA GLN A 213 10.74 -2.34 8.74
C GLN A 213 11.98 -1.67 8.12
N ALA A 214 12.96 -2.46 7.68
CA ALA A 214 14.16 -1.97 7.03
C ALA A 214 13.83 -1.22 5.73
N ILE A 215 13.02 -1.83 4.85
CA ILE A 215 12.59 -1.21 3.59
C ILE A 215 11.78 0.06 3.86
N THR A 216 10.85 0.02 4.81
CA THR A 216 10.06 1.20 5.19
C THR A 216 10.94 2.35 5.69
N LYS A 217 11.89 2.05 6.56
CA LYS A 217 12.84 3.05 7.10
C LYS A 217 13.66 3.69 6.00
N ALA A 218 14.17 2.89 5.06
CA ALA A 218 14.91 3.37 3.91
C ALA A 218 14.08 4.30 3.01
N VAL A 219 12.83 3.90 2.71
CA VAL A 219 11.90 4.72 1.89
C VAL A 219 11.60 6.05 2.58
N VAL A 220 11.31 6.02 3.88
CA VAL A 220 11.02 7.24 4.66
C VAL A 220 12.24 8.17 4.69
N LYS A 221 13.44 7.61 4.91
CA LYS A 221 14.68 8.38 4.87
C LYS A 221 14.91 9.00 3.50
N TYR A 222 14.80 8.20 2.43
CA TYR A 222 14.95 8.68 1.06
C TYR A 222 13.98 9.84 0.75
N LEU A 223 12.69 9.72 1.10
CA LEU A 223 11.69 10.77 0.86
C LEU A 223 11.94 12.05 1.66
N LYS A 224 12.57 11.95 2.82
CA LYS A 224 13.00 13.13 3.62
C LYS A 224 14.21 13.82 3.00
N ASP A 225 15.16 13.04 2.51
CA ASP A 225 16.41 13.55 1.95
C ASP A 225 16.22 14.03 0.48
N ASN A 226 15.25 13.45 -0.23
CA ASN A 226 14.92 13.76 -1.63
C ASN A 226 13.40 13.95 -1.78
N PRO A 227 12.82 15.00 -1.18
CA PRO A 227 11.37 15.19 -1.16
C PRO A 227 10.84 15.53 -2.54
N PRO A 228 9.82 14.82 -3.05
CA PRO A 228 9.15 15.21 -4.29
C PRO A 228 8.49 16.59 -4.14
N GLU A 229 8.53 17.39 -5.20
CA GLU A 229 7.94 18.72 -5.20
C GLU A 229 6.43 18.68 -4.85
N GLY A 230 5.98 19.67 -4.11
CA GLY A 230 4.57 19.79 -3.71
C GLY A 230 4.13 18.76 -2.64
N THR A 231 5.03 17.93 -2.12
CA THR A 231 4.73 17.02 -1.02
C THR A 231 5.01 17.63 0.35
N VAL A 232 4.43 17.05 1.39
CA VAL A 232 4.66 17.48 2.79
C VAL A 232 6.11 17.30 3.25
N PHE A 233 6.93 16.58 2.50
CA PHE A 233 8.36 16.39 2.74
C PHE A 233 9.20 17.52 2.13
N SER A 234 8.66 18.29 1.17
CA SER A 234 9.42 19.33 0.47
C SER A 234 9.80 20.49 1.41
N PRO A 235 11.09 20.92 1.47
CA PRO A 235 11.52 22.09 2.22
C PRO A 235 10.88 23.40 1.76
N SER A 236 10.53 23.47 0.48
CA SER A 236 9.81 24.60 -0.12
C SER A 236 8.30 24.54 0.09
N ALA A 237 7.80 23.54 0.82
CA ALA A 237 6.43 23.57 1.29
C ALA A 237 6.28 24.75 2.23
N LYS A 238 5.92 25.93 1.69
CA LYS A 238 5.29 27.01 2.47
C LYS A 238 4.27 26.32 3.37
N PRO A 239 4.13 26.70 4.64
CA PRO A 239 3.15 26.06 5.51
C PRO A 239 1.85 25.97 4.75
N MET A 240 1.49 24.76 4.33
CA MET A 240 0.33 24.55 3.46
C MET A 240 -0.89 24.81 4.34
N VAL A 241 -1.64 25.85 3.99
CA VAL A 241 -2.87 26.19 4.70
C VAL A 241 -4.05 25.66 3.89
N HIS A 242 -4.83 24.80 4.52
CA HIS A 242 -6.11 24.37 3.96
C HIS A 242 -7.23 25.25 4.49
N ILE A 243 -8.05 25.80 3.60
CA ILE A 243 -9.26 26.54 3.97
C ILE A 243 -10.42 25.56 3.92
N VAL A 244 -11.06 25.35 5.07
CA VAL A 244 -12.18 24.40 5.20
C VAL A 244 -13.35 24.84 4.32
N LYS A 245 -13.77 23.95 3.43
CA LYS A 245 -14.91 24.15 2.54
C LYS A 245 -16.18 23.51 3.11
N ARG A 246 -17.34 23.94 2.61
CA ARG A 246 -18.63 23.36 2.98
C ARG A 246 -18.65 21.85 2.73
N GLY A 247 -19.00 21.07 3.75
CA GLY A 247 -19.08 19.61 3.69
C GLY A 247 -17.75 18.87 3.98
N GLU A 248 -16.65 19.57 4.22
CA GLU A 248 -15.41 18.94 4.65
C GLU A 248 -15.41 18.70 6.16
N SER A 249 -14.90 17.54 6.57
CA SER A 249 -14.64 17.21 7.97
C SER A 249 -13.15 17.08 8.21
N LEU A 250 -12.73 17.15 9.47
CA LEU A 250 -11.32 17.00 9.84
C LEU A 250 -10.71 15.69 9.30
N SER A 251 -11.47 14.59 9.31
CA SER A 251 -11.01 13.30 8.80
C SER A 251 -10.86 13.30 7.28
N VAL A 252 -11.75 13.96 6.55
CA VAL A 252 -11.65 14.12 5.09
C VAL A 252 -10.42 14.93 4.73
N ILE A 253 -10.19 16.03 5.43
CA ILE A 253 -9.02 16.90 5.19
C ILE A 253 -7.74 16.17 5.57
N ALA A 254 -7.69 15.49 6.73
CA ALA A 254 -6.52 14.72 7.14
C ALA A 254 -6.18 13.64 6.11
N ASN A 255 -7.18 12.86 5.65
CA ASN A 255 -6.98 11.86 4.61
C ASN A 255 -6.50 12.44 3.27
N LYS A 256 -6.99 13.62 2.90
CA LYS A 256 -6.54 14.32 1.68
C LYS A 256 -5.05 14.60 1.69
N TYR A 257 -4.48 14.90 2.86
CA TYR A 257 -3.07 15.23 3.02
C TYR A 257 -2.24 14.09 3.61
N GLY A 258 -2.77 12.86 3.67
CA GLY A 258 -2.06 11.70 4.20
C GLY A 258 -1.73 11.80 5.70
N LEU A 259 -2.55 12.53 6.46
CA LEU A 259 -2.38 12.77 7.89
C LEU A 259 -3.43 11.99 8.69
N SER A 260 -3.10 11.68 9.95
CA SER A 260 -4.14 11.28 10.89
C SER A 260 -4.92 12.51 11.38
N SER A 261 -6.22 12.35 11.68
CA SER A 261 -7.03 13.43 12.27
C SER A 261 -6.39 13.97 13.54
N LYS A 262 -5.76 13.12 14.34
CA LYS A 262 -5.05 13.51 15.57
C LYS A 262 -3.84 14.40 15.28
N ALA A 263 -3.05 14.06 14.24
CA ALA A 263 -1.91 14.86 13.82
C ALA A 263 -2.34 16.25 13.33
N LEU A 264 -3.42 16.31 12.53
CA LEU A 264 -3.96 17.57 12.05
C LEU A 264 -4.55 18.42 13.19
N MET A 265 -5.22 17.79 14.17
CA MET A 265 -5.69 18.47 15.40
C MET A 265 -4.53 19.08 16.19
N SER A 266 -3.49 18.28 16.45
CA SER A 266 -2.32 18.73 17.21
C SER A 266 -1.59 19.90 16.54
N ALA A 267 -1.45 19.85 15.22
CA ALA A 267 -0.79 20.89 14.44
C ALA A 267 -1.58 22.22 14.42
N ASN A 268 -2.88 22.17 14.73
CA ASN A 268 -3.78 23.32 14.73
C ASN A 268 -4.34 23.64 16.11
N ASN A 269 -3.82 23.02 17.17
CA ASN A 269 -4.29 23.19 18.55
C ASN A 269 -5.82 23.02 18.71
N LEU A 270 -6.42 22.12 17.90
CA LEU A 270 -7.86 21.88 17.93
C LEU A 270 -8.24 21.03 19.13
N LYS A 271 -9.20 21.49 19.91
CA LYS A 271 -9.75 20.76 21.08
C LYS A 271 -10.86 19.78 20.69
N SER A 272 -11.42 19.91 19.48
CA SER A 272 -12.50 19.07 18.96
C SER A 272 -12.34 18.87 17.45
N THR A 273 -13.10 17.92 16.88
CA THR A 273 -13.10 17.64 15.43
C THR A 273 -14.02 18.57 14.62
N GLY A 274 -14.75 19.46 15.30
CA GLY A 274 -15.61 20.45 14.66
C GLY A 274 -14.79 21.53 13.95
N LEU A 275 -15.13 21.80 12.69
CA LEU A 275 -14.49 22.82 11.86
C LEU A 275 -15.52 23.82 11.37
N ALA A 276 -15.14 25.11 11.32
CA ALA A 276 -15.93 26.14 10.68
C ALA A 276 -15.58 26.27 9.19
N ILE A 277 -16.57 26.54 8.35
CA ILE A 277 -16.34 26.87 6.94
C ILE A 277 -15.47 28.13 6.88
N GLY A 278 -14.42 28.12 6.04
CA GLY A 278 -13.44 29.19 5.95
C GLY A 278 -12.31 29.12 6.98
N GLN A 279 -12.38 28.20 7.94
CA GLN A 279 -11.30 28.00 8.91
C GLN A 279 -10.00 27.62 8.20
N LYS A 280 -8.92 28.30 8.56
CA LYS A 280 -7.57 27.99 8.05
C LYS A 280 -6.94 26.91 8.92
N LEU A 281 -6.54 25.81 8.32
CA LEU A 281 -5.82 24.73 8.97
C LEU A 281 -4.39 24.64 8.44
N ASN A 282 -3.43 24.74 9.31
CA ASN A 282 -2.04 24.47 8.98
C ASN A 282 -1.86 22.97 8.74
N ILE A 283 -1.37 22.61 7.56
CA ILE A 283 -1.05 21.24 7.20
C ILE A 283 0.41 21.00 7.55
N PRO A 284 0.71 20.22 8.61
CA PRO A 284 2.08 20.04 9.08
C PRO A 284 2.90 19.27 8.04
N SER A 285 4.14 19.72 7.81
CA SER A 285 5.13 18.96 7.08
C SER A 285 5.58 17.73 7.89
N ALA A 286 5.92 16.64 7.22
CA ALA A 286 6.28 15.36 7.89
C ALA A 286 7.43 15.47 8.90
N GLY A 287 8.26 16.52 8.82
CA GLY A 287 9.35 16.78 9.76
C GLY A 287 8.93 17.31 11.13
N THR A 288 7.70 17.81 11.28
CA THR A 288 7.23 18.45 12.54
C THR A 288 6.39 17.53 13.43
N ILE A 289 6.12 16.29 12.98
CA ILE A 289 5.30 15.34 13.73
C ILE A 289 6.21 14.43 14.56
N LYS A 290 6.27 14.64 15.88
CA LYS A 290 6.79 13.64 16.82
C LYS A 290 5.87 12.43 16.80
N VAL A 291 6.28 11.35 16.16
CA VAL A 291 5.54 10.08 16.15
C VAL A 291 5.67 9.44 17.52
N PRO A 292 4.58 9.15 18.26
CA PRO A 292 4.67 8.31 19.44
C PRO A 292 5.08 6.90 18.99
N SER A 293 6.19 6.39 19.46
CA SER A 293 6.66 5.02 19.22
C SER A 293 5.83 4.01 20.04
N LYS A 294 4.61 3.75 19.62
CA LYS A 294 3.83 2.61 20.09
C LYS A 294 3.52 1.67 18.92
N PRO A 295 3.77 0.38 19.05
CA PRO A 295 3.41 -0.59 18.01
C PRO A 295 1.91 -0.51 17.75
N ILE A 296 1.52 -0.45 16.49
CA ILE A 296 0.10 -0.54 16.11
C ILE A 296 -0.32 -1.99 16.35
N THR A 297 -1.01 -2.24 17.42
CA THR A 297 -1.77 -3.47 17.59
C THR A 297 -2.94 -3.43 16.62
N VAL A 298 -2.91 -4.31 15.63
CA VAL A 298 -4.09 -4.59 14.80
C VAL A 298 -5.14 -5.13 15.77
N GLU A 299 -6.25 -4.42 15.94
CA GLU A 299 -7.37 -4.93 16.72
C GLU A 299 -7.85 -6.23 16.09
N THR A 300 -7.77 -7.31 16.84
CA THR A 300 -8.25 -8.63 16.44
C THR A 300 -9.41 -9.01 17.31
N GLU A 301 -10.46 -9.57 16.73
CA GLU A 301 -11.61 -10.13 17.44
C GLU A 301 -11.54 -11.66 17.38
N THR A 302 -11.74 -12.33 18.51
CA THR A 302 -11.80 -13.78 18.55
C THR A 302 -13.26 -14.23 18.47
N ILE A 303 -13.58 -14.94 17.39
CA ILE A 303 -14.90 -15.48 17.11
C ILE A 303 -14.89 -16.98 17.46
N THR A 304 -15.96 -17.49 18.05
CA THR A 304 -16.15 -18.93 18.26
C THR A 304 -17.01 -19.50 17.13
N HIS A 305 -16.41 -20.35 16.29
CA HIS A 305 -17.10 -21.09 15.24
C HIS A 305 -17.46 -22.49 15.71
N LYS A 306 -18.73 -22.92 15.54
CA LYS A 306 -19.17 -24.28 15.77
C LYS A 306 -19.19 -25.05 14.46
N VAL A 307 -18.36 -26.07 14.34
CA VAL A 307 -18.21 -26.88 13.11
C VAL A 307 -19.53 -27.54 12.74
N LYS A 308 -19.95 -27.37 11.50
CA LYS A 308 -21.15 -27.97 10.91
C LYS A 308 -20.79 -29.19 10.07
N SER A 309 -21.81 -30.03 9.79
CA SER A 309 -21.62 -31.17 8.86
C SER A 309 -21.10 -30.71 7.50
N GLY A 310 -20.08 -31.39 6.97
CA GLY A 310 -19.44 -31.07 5.69
C GLY A 310 -18.46 -29.89 5.73
N GLU A 311 -18.12 -29.38 6.91
CA GLU A 311 -17.06 -28.38 7.06
C GLU A 311 -15.70 -29.03 7.38
N PHE A 312 -14.63 -28.48 6.80
CA PHE A 312 -13.25 -28.84 7.08
C PHE A 312 -12.43 -27.55 7.28
N LEU A 313 -11.27 -27.68 7.91
CA LEU A 313 -10.44 -26.52 8.29
C LEU A 313 -10.19 -25.53 7.16
N GLY A 314 -9.95 -26.02 5.94
CA GLY A 314 -9.73 -25.16 4.77
C GLY A 314 -10.96 -24.33 4.38
N LYS A 315 -12.18 -24.93 4.48
CA LYS A 315 -13.44 -24.23 4.20
C LYS A 315 -13.73 -23.17 5.24
N ILE A 316 -13.50 -23.48 6.52
CA ILE A 316 -13.67 -22.56 7.66
C ILE A 316 -12.66 -21.42 7.56
N ALA A 317 -11.38 -21.72 7.30
CA ALA A 317 -10.32 -20.73 7.13
C ALA A 317 -10.64 -19.75 5.99
N ASN A 318 -11.14 -20.27 4.86
CA ASN A 318 -11.54 -19.43 3.72
C ASN A 318 -12.76 -18.55 4.06
N HIS A 319 -13.74 -19.07 4.79
CA HIS A 319 -14.92 -18.32 5.23
C HIS A 319 -14.54 -17.11 6.10
N TYR A 320 -13.63 -17.31 7.06
CA TYR A 320 -13.16 -16.24 7.95
C TYR A 320 -11.96 -15.47 7.40
N LYS A 321 -11.44 -15.84 6.21
CA LYS A 321 -10.26 -15.25 5.56
C LYS A 321 -9.01 -15.25 6.46
N VAL A 322 -8.83 -16.32 7.19
CA VAL A 322 -7.66 -16.60 8.04
C VAL A 322 -6.90 -17.80 7.50
N LYS A 323 -5.70 -18.04 8.00
CA LYS A 323 -4.92 -19.23 7.60
C LYS A 323 -5.36 -20.44 8.40
N VAL A 324 -5.36 -21.61 7.75
CA VAL A 324 -5.58 -22.92 8.44
C VAL A 324 -4.59 -23.11 9.59
N SER A 325 -3.32 -22.70 9.39
CA SER A 325 -2.28 -22.74 10.41
C SER A 325 -2.61 -21.92 11.66
N ASP A 326 -3.30 -20.79 11.50
CA ASP A 326 -3.67 -19.94 12.62
C ASP A 326 -4.81 -20.58 13.44
N ILE A 327 -5.85 -21.10 12.76
CA ILE A 327 -6.92 -21.85 13.43
C ILE A 327 -6.34 -23.07 14.16
N ARG A 328 -5.41 -23.81 13.51
CA ARG A 328 -4.79 -24.98 14.10
C ARG A 328 -4.01 -24.63 15.36
N ARG A 329 -3.20 -23.56 15.33
CA ARG A 329 -2.40 -23.09 16.46
C ARG A 329 -3.27 -22.59 17.61
N GLU A 330 -4.30 -21.80 17.33
CA GLU A 330 -5.19 -21.23 18.34
C GLU A 330 -6.03 -22.27 19.06
N ASN A 331 -6.28 -23.41 18.42
CA ASN A 331 -7.08 -24.49 18.94
C ASN A 331 -6.28 -25.75 19.30
N ASN A 332 -4.96 -25.69 19.27
CA ASN A 332 -4.04 -26.80 19.56
C ASN A 332 -4.36 -28.09 18.77
N LEU A 333 -4.80 -27.93 17.50
CA LEU A 333 -5.19 -29.06 16.66
C LEU A 333 -3.94 -29.81 16.15
N LYS A 334 -3.87 -31.11 16.41
CA LYS A 334 -2.79 -31.96 15.94
C LYS A 334 -3.00 -32.47 14.50
N SER A 335 -4.24 -32.44 13.99
CA SER A 335 -4.62 -32.85 12.63
C SER A 335 -5.69 -31.89 12.06
N ASP A 336 -6.04 -32.07 10.78
CA ASP A 336 -7.11 -31.32 10.12
C ASP A 336 -8.50 -31.92 10.34
N THR A 337 -8.59 -33.03 11.06
CA THR A 337 -9.84 -33.72 11.38
C THR A 337 -10.64 -32.89 12.37
N LEU A 338 -11.89 -32.60 12.03
CA LEU A 338 -12.83 -31.86 12.87
C LEU A 338 -14.08 -32.71 13.16
N TRP A 339 -14.66 -32.48 14.31
CA TRP A 339 -15.91 -33.14 14.71
C TRP A 339 -17.07 -32.15 14.55
N VAL A 340 -18.22 -32.63 14.07
CA VAL A 340 -19.44 -31.81 14.01
C VAL A 340 -19.80 -31.36 15.44
N GLY A 341 -20.04 -30.06 15.59
CA GLY A 341 -20.28 -29.45 16.90
C GLY A 341 -19.03 -28.96 17.64
N GLN A 342 -17.82 -29.28 17.16
CA GLN A 342 -16.56 -28.77 17.72
C GLN A 342 -16.54 -27.25 17.70
N LYS A 343 -16.13 -26.63 18.81
CA LYS A 343 -15.95 -25.16 18.88
C LYS A 343 -14.51 -24.80 18.54
N LEU A 344 -14.32 -23.92 17.57
CA LEU A 344 -13.02 -23.40 17.17
C LEU A 344 -12.95 -21.91 17.50
N LYS A 345 -11.89 -21.49 18.19
CA LYS A 345 -11.53 -20.08 18.34
C LYS A 345 -10.84 -19.62 17.08
N ILE A 346 -11.29 -18.52 16.49
CA ILE A 346 -10.75 -17.98 15.25
C ILE A 346 -10.51 -16.49 15.46
N THR A 347 -9.25 -16.08 15.48
CA THR A 347 -8.88 -14.67 15.58
C THR A 347 -8.89 -14.06 14.18
N VAL A 348 -9.85 -13.17 13.97
CA VAL A 348 -9.99 -12.40 12.72
C VAL A 348 -9.43 -11.00 12.94
N ALA A 349 -8.70 -10.46 11.96
CA ALA A 349 -8.42 -9.02 11.95
C ALA A 349 -9.77 -8.29 11.84
N VAL A 350 -10.01 -7.33 12.72
CA VAL A 350 -11.15 -6.42 12.57
C VAL A 350 -10.93 -5.67 11.27
N LYS A 351 -11.47 -6.22 10.18
CA LYS A 351 -11.52 -5.48 8.91
C LYS A 351 -12.49 -4.34 9.13
N ASP A 352 -12.12 -3.16 8.68
CA ASP A 352 -13.09 -2.12 8.36
C ASP A 352 -14.18 -2.75 7.48
N LYS A 353 -15.27 -3.14 8.12
CA LYS A 353 -16.47 -3.59 7.39
C LYS A 353 -16.82 -2.44 6.46
N PRO A 354 -17.21 -2.70 5.21
CA PRO A 354 -17.54 -1.63 4.27
C PRO A 354 -18.52 -0.69 4.95
N ILE A 355 -18.08 0.54 5.18
CA ILE A 355 -18.88 1.57 5.86
C ILE A 355 -20.06 1.87 4.95
N ARG A 356 -21.23 1.35 5.31
CA ARG A 356 -22.47 1.71 4.62
C ARG A 356 -22.76 3.16 4.93
N LYS A 357 -22.86 3.98 3.91
CA LYS A 357 -23.22 5.40 4.04
C LYS A 357 -24.65 5.59 3.56
N HIS A 358 -25.43 6.36 4.31
CA HIS A 358 -26.77 6.79 3.94
C HIS A 358 -26.82 8.31 3.87
N LYS A 359 -27.25 8.87 2.74
CA LYS A 359 -27.48 10.30 2.57
C LYS A 359 -28.94 10.58 2.93
N VAL A 360 -29.15 11.36 3.96
CA VAL A 360 -30.49 11.69 4.47
C VAL A 360 -31.30 12.45 3.42
N SER A 361 -32.46 11.94 3.07
CA SER A 361 -33.41 12.54 2.15
C SER A 361 -34.48 13.33 2.92
N ARG A 362 -35.19 14.21 2.23
CA ARG A 362 -36.29 15.00 2.84
C ARG A 362 -37.35 14.06 3.41
N GLY A 363 -37.71 14.25 4.68
CA GLY A 363 -38.70 13.43 5.39
C GLY A 363 -38.17 12.13 5.99
N GLU A 364 -36.85 11.89 5.98
CA GLU A 364 -36.22 10.80 6.71
C GLU A 364 -35.81 11.23 8.11
N PHE A 365 -36.01 10.31 9.07
CA PHE A 365 -35.57 10.45 10.46
C PHE A 365 -34.84 9.17 10.92
N LEU A 366 -34.07 9.27 11.98
CA LEU A 366 -33.19 8.18 12.44
C LEU A 366 -33.89 6.83 12.58
N GLY A 367 -35.14 6.81 13.09
CA GLY A 367 -35.93 5.59 13.22
C GLY A 367 -36.24 4.92 11.90
N LYS A 368 -36.62 5.70 10.86
CA LYS A 368 -36.90 5.20 9.51
C LYS A 368 -35.62 4.63 8.86
N ILE A 369 -34.49 5.34 9.03
CA ILE A 369 -33.19 4.89 8.52
C ILE A 369 -32.73 3.62 9.26
N ALA A 370 -32.87 3.56 10.58
CA ALA A 370 -32.53 2.40 11.38
C ALA A 370 -33.30 1.16 10.94
N SER A 371 -34.62 1.28 10.75
CA SER A 371 -35.49 0.21 10.22
C SER A 371 -35.07 -0.24 8.80
N LYS A 372 -34.78 0.70 7.91
CA LYS A 372 -34.33 0.41 6.53
C LYS A 372 -33.07 -0.45 6.50
N TYR A 373 -32.14 -0.24 7.42
CA TYR A 373 -30.88 -0.98 7.47
C TYR A 373 -30.86 -2.10 8.50
N GLY A 374 -31.96 -2.28 9.25
CA GLY A 374 -32.08 -3.31 10.27
C GLY A 374 -31.10 -3.15 11.43
N VAL A 375 -30.81 -1.93 11.83
CA VAL A 375 -29.93 -1.57 12.95
C VAL A 375 -30.69 -0.72 13.96
N SER A 376 -30.15 -0.58 15.18
CA SER A 376 -30.80 0.26 16.19
C SER A 376 -30.50 1.74 15.98
N VAL A 377 -31.43 2.64 16.37
CA VAL A 377 -31.22 4.08 16.37
C VAL A 377 -29.99 4.45 17.20
N SER A 378 -29.81 3.79 18.36
CA SER A 378 -28.66 4.02 19.23
C SER A 378 -27.33 3.68 18.56
N SER A 379 -27.27 2.63 17.75
CA SER A 379 -26.06 2.27 17.00
C SER A 379 -25.73 3.27 15.89
N ILE A 380 -26.75 3.78 15.17
CA ILE A 380 -26.52 4.87 14.20
C ILE A 380 -26.05 6.14 14.92
N ARG A 381 -26.69 6.48 16.05
CA ARG A 381 -26.32 7.66 16.84
C ARG A 381 -24.87 7.58 17.31
N LYS A 382 -24.45 6.43 17.86
CA LYS A 382 -23.09 6.17 18.33
C LYS A 382 -22.08 6.20 17.17
N ALA A 383 -22.39 5.59 16.05
CA ALA A 383 -21.50 5.55 14.87
C ALA A 383 -21.26 6.93 14.24
N ASN A 384 -22.18 7.88 14.46
CA ASN A 384 -22.13 9.23 13.90
C ASN A 384 -21.91 10.33 14.94
N ASN A 385 -21.70 9.99 16.21
CA ASN A 385 -21.57 10.92 17.33
C ASN A 385 -22.73 11.94 17.40
N LEU A 386 -23.96 11.48 17.11
CA LEU A 386 -25.14 12.34 17.14
C LEU A 386 -25.60 12.56 18.59
N ARG A 387 -25.79 13.83 18.96
CA ARG A 387 -26.29 14.23 20.27
C ARG A 387 -27.82 14.31 20.31
N SER A 388 -28.48 14.37 19.16
CA SER A 388 -29.95 14.41 19.02
C SER A 388 -30.37 13.60 17.80
N ASP A 389 -31.68 13.37 17.64
CA ASP A 389 -32.25 12.66 16.49
C ASP A 389 -32.50 13.57 15.28
N GLN A 390 -32.20 14.86 15.41
CA GLN A 390 -32.35 15.81 14.32
C GLN A 390 -31.30 15.56 13.23
N LEU A 391 -31.78 15.44 12.00
CA LEU A 391 -30.96 15.20 10.82
C LEU A 391 -31.15 16.33 9.81
N ALA A 392 -30.07 16.76 9.18
CA ALA A 392 -30.15 17.69 8.06
C ALA A 392 -30.33 16.92 6.74
N VAL A 393 -31.17 17.43 5.85
CA VAL A 393 -31.30 16.89 4.48
C VAL A 393 -29.92 16.98 3.79
N GLY A 394 -29.49 15.87 3.19
CA GLY A 394 -28.15 15.76 2.60
C GLY A 394 -27.06 15.32 3.56
N GLN A 395 -27.32 15.21 4.87
CA GLN A 395 -26.39 14.67 5.84
C GLN A 395 -26.03 13.23 5.49
N VAL A 396 -24.74 12.88 5.55
CA VAL A 396 -24.28 11.50 5.30
C VAL A 396 -24.06 10.81 6.64
N LEU A 397 -24.82 9.76 6.87
CA LEU A 397 -24.72 8.91 8.06
C LEU A 397 -23.92 7.65 7.78
N ILE A 398 -23.07 7.28 8.71
CA ILE A 398 -22.44 5.96 8.79
C ILE A 398 -23.46 5.00 9.39
N ILE A 399 -23.78 3.95 8.63
CA ILE A 399 -24.69 2.90 9.08
C ILE A 399 -23.85 1.72 9.58
N PRO A 400 -23.86 1.42 10.89
CA PRO A 400 -23.12 0.28 11.41
C PRO A 400 -23.68 -1.03 10.86
N ASN A 401 -22.85 -2.04 10.76
CA ASN A 401 -23.31 -3.38 10.42
C ASN A 401 -24.05 -3.99 11.65
N LYS A 402 -25.00 -4.90 11.37
CA LYS A 402 -25.67 -5.67 12.43
C LYS A 402 -24.67 -6.43 13.27
#